data_3fa963e72d99920dd45be6324ad6c5f0
#
_entry.id   3fa963e72d99920dd45be6324ad6c5f0
#
_cell.length_a   1.000
_cell.length_b   1.000
_cell.length_c   1.000
_cell.angle_alpha   90.00
_cell.angle_beta   90.00
_cell.angle_gamma   90.00
#
_symmetry.space_group_name_H-M   'P 1'
#
loop_
_entity.id
_entity.type
_entity.pdbx_description
1 polymer ?
#
loop_
_entity_poly.entity_id
_entity_poly.type
_entity_poly.pdbx_seq_one_letter_code
_entity_poly.pdbx_strand_id
1 'polypeptide(L)'
;INDFSNSIIGFWHGDSYVMNLAINKLISKDIDLQVVVTADKRGDYIENILNYYGGKALRMPDGIKMKGFLKELKTESKKENGTLAIALDGPLGPFREPKKIAPLLSNESGKELIGFKIEYSNKIYLNKRWDKYSIPLPFTSIKINTVNFGVVTKDDLRGYREYSKELKKFL
;
A
#
# COMPACT_ATOMS: atom_id res chain seq x y z
N ILE A 1 -2.57 -19.83 -4.59
CA ILE A 1 -1.68 -18.64 -4.70
C ILE A 1 -2.57 -17.54 -5.19
N ASN A 2 -2.85 -16.54 -4.31
CA ASN A 2 -3.69 -15.42 -4.72
C ASN A 2 -2.99 -14.66 -5.85
N ASP A 3 -3.72 -14.46 -6.93
CA ASP A 3 -3.27 -13.59 -8.02
C ASP A 3 -3.50 -12.13 -7.55
N PHE A 4 -2.43 -11.37 -7.45
CA PHE A 4 -2.47 -9.95 -7.07
C PHE A 4 -2.36 -9.05 -8.30
N SER A 5 -2.30 -9.63 -9.49
CA SER A 5 -2.29 -8.87 -10.72
C SER A 5 -3.57 -8.03 -10.84
N ASN A 6 -3.45 -6.88 -11.46
CA ASN A 6 -4.61 -6.00 -11.70
C ASN A 6 -5.40 -5.60 -10.44
N SER A 7 -4.71 -5.31 -9.32
CA SER A 7 -5.34 -4.97 -8.04
C SER A 7 -4.78 -3.68 -7.41
N ILE A 8 -5.47 -3.17 -6.39
CA ILE A 8 -4.97 -2.14 -5.48
C ILE A 8 -4.56 -2.84 -4.18
N ILE A 9 -3.28 -2.83 -3.86
CA ILE A 9 -2.74 -3.42 -2.62
C ILE A 9 -2.67 -2.35 -1.55
N GLY A 10 -3.36 -2.57 -0.43
CA GLY A 10 -3.32 -1.72 0.75
C GLY A 10 -2.53 -2.37 1.89
N PHE A 11 -1.65 -1.61 2.55
CA PHE A 11 -0.89 -2.06 3.72
C PHE A 11 -0.71 -0.92 4.71
N TRP A 12 -0.27 -1.20 5.95
CA TRP A 12 0.03 -0.15 6.91
C TRP A 12 1.44 0.39 6.74
N HIS A 13 1.60 1.71 6.80
CA HIS A 13 2.90 2.37 6.64
C HIS A 13 3.96 1.84 7.62
N GLY A 14 3.55 1.49 8.84
CA GLY A 14 4.43 0.91 9.85
C GLY A 14 5.04 -0.44 9.45
N ASP A 15 4.46 -1.15 8.49
CA ASP A 15 4.93 -2.45 8.00
C ASP A 15 5.74 -2.35 6.68
N SER A 16 6.11 -1.13 6.27
CA SER A 16 6.81 -0.88 4.99
C SER A 16 8.13 -1.64 4.85
N TYR A 17 8.82 -1.98 5.95
CA TYR A 17 10.04 -2.79 5.89
C TYR A 17 9.78 -4.15 5.22
N VAL A 18 8.74 -4.85 5.67
CA VAL A 18 8.38 -6.15 5.10
C VAL A 18 7.80 -6.01 3.69
N MET A 19 7.05 -4.94 3.43
CA MET A 19 6.56 -4.66 2.08
C MET A 19 7.73 -4.48 1.09
N ASN A 20 8.82 -3.81 1.49
CA ASN A 20 10.00 -3.69 0.64
C ASN A 20 10.64 -5.06 0.33
N LEU A 21 10.65 -5.98 1.30
CA LEU A 21 11.10 -7.36 1.06
C LEU A 21 10.14 -8.14 0.14
N ALA A 22 8.85 -7.82 0.20
CA ALA A 22 7.83 -8.47 -0.63
C ALA A 22 7.86 -8.01 -2.11
N ILE A 23 8.40 -6.82 -2.41
CA ILE A 23 8.45 -6.25 -3.77
C ILE A 23 9.07 -7.25 -4.76
N ASN A 24 10.25 -7.79 -4.46
CA ASN A 24 10.92 -8.78 -5.30
C ASN A 24 10.01 -9.98 -5.59
N LYS A 25 9.35 -10.49 -4.56
CA LYS A 25 8.47 -11.66 -4.69
C LYS A 25 7.21 -11.38 -5.50
N LEU A 26 6.69 -10.16 -5.44
CA LEU A 26 5.54 -9.74 -6.26
C LEU A 26 5.95 -9.60 -7.73
N ILE A 27 7.04 -8.91 -8.00
CA ILE A 27 7.53 -8.68 -9.37
C ILE A 27 7.99 -9.98 -10.03
N SER A 28 8.62 -10.91 -9.28
CA SER A 28 9.02 -12.22 -9.81
C SER A 28 7.87 -13.12 -10.27
N LYS A 29 6.62 -12.69 -10.04
CA LYS A 29 5.40 -13.33 -10.54
C LYS A 29 4.79 -12.62 -11.76
N ASP A 30 5.60 -11.86 -12.49
CA ASP A 30 5.19 -11.05 -13.66
C ASP A 30 4.09 -10.02 -13.33
N ILE A 31 4.05 -9.56 -12.07
CA ILE A 31 3.13 -8.49 -11.66
C ILE A 31 3.73 -7.14 -12.02
N ASP A 32 3.05 -6.38 -12.88
CA ASP A 32 3.39 -4.96 -13.15
C ASP A 32 3.09 -4.12 -11.90
N LEU A 33 4.08 -4.04 -11.00
CA LEU A 33 3.94 -3.42 -9.70
C LEU A 33 4.36 -1.95 -9.71
N GLN A 34 3.45 -1.11 -9.29
CA GLN A 34 3.70 0.28 -9.00
C GLN A 34 3.50 0.54 -7.50
N VAL A 35 4.39 1.30 -6.88
CA VAL A 35 4.31 1.60 -5.45
C VAL A 35 4.30 3.10 -5.22
N VAL A 36 3.34 3.58 -4.44
CA VAL A 36 3.29 4.98 -4.00
C VAL A 36 4.33 5.19 -2.91
N VAL A 37 5.28 6.08 -3.17
CA VAL A 37 6.38 6.40 -2.25
C VAL A 37 6.45 7.90 -1.99
N THR A 38 7.03 8.30 -0.86
CA THR A 38 7.25 9.70 -0.52
C THR A 38 8.36 10.33 -1.38
N ALA A 39 8.36 11.67 -1.52
CA ALA A 39 9.38 12.39 -2.27
C ALA A 39 10.69 12.63 -1.48
N ASP A 40 10.89 11.94 -0.36
CA ASP A 40 12.07 12.02 0.48
C ASP A 40 13.11 10.90 0.18
N LYS A 41 14.24 10.92 0.90
CA LYS A 41 15.31 9.91 0.77
C LYS A 41 14.85 8.46 1.00
N ARG A 42 13.77 8.24 1.74
CA ARG A 42 13.21 6.89 1.92
C ARG A 42 12.54 6.42 0.64
N GLY A 43 11.83 7.33 -0.03
CA GLY A 43 11.28 7.07 -1.35
C GLY A 43 12.37 6.78 -2.39
N ASP A 44 13.53 7.48 -2.33
CA ASP A 44 14.68 7.19 -3.23
C ASP A 44 15.17 5.76 -3.05
N TYR A 45 15.26 5.29 -1.80
CA TYR A 45 15.66 3.92 -1.49
C TYR A 45 14.67 2.89 -2.05
N ILE A 46 13.37 3.11 -1.86
CA ILE A 46 12.33 2.20 -2.36
C ILE A 46 12.28 2.21 -3.89
N GLU A 47 12.42 3.38 -4.52
CA GLU A 47 12.49 3.51 -5.98
C GLU A 47 13.67 2.74 -6.58
N ASN A 48 14.84 2.81 -5.96
CA ASN A 48 16.00 2.03 -6.38
C ASN A 48 15.75 0.51 -6.31
N ILE A 49 15.08 0.03 -5.26
CA ILE A 49 14.68 -1.37 -5.14
C ILE A 49 13.69 -1.74 -6.26
N LEU A 50 12.67 -0.92 -6.48
CA LEU A 50 11.66 -1.16 -7.52
C LEU A 50 12.30 -1.22 -8.89
N ASN A 51 13.14 -0.24 -9.23
CA ASN A 51 13.84 -0.17 -10.52
C ASN A 51 14.74 -1.39 -10.75
N TYR A 52 15.41 -1.87 -9.70
CA TYR A 52 16.25 -3.06 -9.77
C TYR A 52 15.46 -4.32 -10.14
N TYR A 53 14.22 -4.45 -9.64
CA TYR A 53 13.36 -5.60 -9.91
C TYR A 53 12.38 -5.38 -11.08
N GLY A 54 12.34 -4.21 -11.70
CA GLY A 54 11.46 -3.90 -12.84
C GLY A 54 10.08 -3.34 -12.46
N GLY A 55 9.90 -2.90 -11.20
CA GLY A 55 8.72 -2.16 -10.77
C GLY A 55 8.85 -0.65 -10.99
N LYS A 56 7.81 0.11 -10.65
CA LYS A 56 7.76 1.58 -10.80
C LYS A 56 7.40 2.27 -9.49
N ALA A 57 8.12 3.33 -9.14
CA ALA A 57 7.74 4.22 -8.05
C ALA A 57 6.85 5.36 -8.55
N LEU A 58 5.77 5.65 -7.84
CA LEU A 58 4.94 6.84 -8.01
C LEU A 58 5.23 7.79 -6.86
N ARG A 59 5.96 8.86 -7.16
CA ARG A 59 6.50 9.80 -6.15
C ARG A 59 5.43 10.78 -5.72
N MET A 60 4.99 10.65 -4.47
CA MET A 60 4.00 11.54 -3.88
C MET A 60 4.68 12.88 -3.49
N PRO A 61 4.32 13.99 -4.12
CA PRO A 61 4.89 15.30 -3.82
C PRO A 61 4.30 15.87 -2.52
N ASP A 62 5.00 16.86 -1.98
CA ASP A 62 4.50 17.67 -0.88
C ASP A 62 3.61 18.84 -1.37
N GLY A 63 2.57 19.16 -0.59
CA GLY A 63 1.80 20.41 -0.72
C GLY A 63 0.99 20.60 -2.01
N ILE A 64 1.22 21.71 -2.69
CA ILE A 64 0.38 22.22 -3.82
C ILE A 64 0.30 21.26 -5.01
N LYS A 65 1.32 20.46 -5.22
CA LYS A 65 1.38 19.50 -6.35
C LYS A 65 0.50 18.26 -6.16
N MET A 66 -0.14 18.11 -5.01
CA MET A 66 -0.96 16.94 -4.67
C MET A 66 -2.13 16.71 -5.66
N LYS A 67 -2.76 17.77 -6.19
CA LYS A 67 -3.86 17.60 -7.18
C LYS A 67 -3.38 16.92 -8.47
N GLY A 68 -2.21 17.30 -8.97
CA GLY A 68 -1.61 16.67 -10.15
C GLY A 68 -1.28 15.20 -9.90
N PHE A 69 -0.70 14.92 -8.74
CA PHE A 69 -0.38 13.57 -8.33
C PHE A 69 -1.62 12.67 -8.17
N LEU A 70 -2.71 13.17 -7.59
CA LEU A 70 -3.97 12.42 -7.51
C LEU A 70 -4.53 12.08 -8.90
N LYS A 71 -4.40 13.00 -9.87
CA LYS A 71 -4.77 12.73 -11.25
C LYS A 71 -3.89 11.66 -11.88
N GLU A 72 -2.59 11.71 -11.65
CA GLU A 72 -1.64 10.68 -12.08
C GLU A 72 -1.98 9.31 -11.49
N LEU A 73 -2.19 9.22 -10.16
CA LEU A 73 -2.60 7.99 -9.49
C LEU A 73 -3.87 7.38 -10.08
N LYS A 74 -4.87 8.19 -10.36
CA LYS A 74 -6.11 7.74 -11.00
C LYS A 74 -5.87 7.20 -12.41
N THR A 75 -4.96 7.82 -13.17
CA THR A 75 -4.59 7.36 -14.51
C THR A 75 -3.83 6.04 -14.43
N GLU A 76 -2.83 5.95 -13.55
CA GLU A 76 -2.04 4.74 -13.37
C GLU A 76 -2.89 3.57 -12.83
N SER A 77 -3.82 3.84 -11.90
CA SER A 77 -4.70 2.80 -11.35
C SER A 77 -5.61 2.15 -12.41
N LYS A 78 -5.93 2.86 -13.50
CA LYS A 78 -6.81 2.36 -14.58
C LYS A 78 -6.06 1.58 -15.66
N LYS A 79 -4.73 1.52 -15.62
CA LYS A 79 -3.97 0.73 -16.59
C LYS A 79 -4.32 -0.75 -16.48
N GLU A 80 -4.56 -1.39 -17.60
CA GLU A 80 -4.77 -2.84 -17.65
C GLU A 80 -3.53 -3.57 -17.09
N ASN A 81 -3.78 -4.65 -16.35
CA ASN A 81 -2.78 -5.52 -15.73
C ASN A 81 -1.83 -4.84 -14.71
N GLY A 82 -1.97 -3.54 -14.45
CA GLY A 82 -1.16 -2.84 -13.46
C GLY A 82 -1.65 -3.08 -12.02
N THR A 83 -0.74 -3.33 -11.12
CA THR A 83 -0.99 -3.43 -9.67
C THR A 83 -0.40 -2.24 -8.95
N LEU A 84 -1.21 -1.57 -8.13
CA LEU A 84 -0.78 -0.39 -7.38
C LEU A 84 -0.74 -0.69 -5.88
N ALA A 85 0.43 -0.58 -5.25
CA ALA A 85 0.59 -0.71 -3.80
C ALA A 85 0.66 0.66 -3.12
N ILE A 86 -0.10 0.83 -2.05
CA ILE A 86 -0.19 2.09 -1.32
C ILE A 86 -0.37 1.86 0.19
N ALA A 87 0.32 2.67 1.02
CA ALA A 87 0.10 2.69 2.44
C ALA A 87 -1.26 3.34 2.77
N LEU A 88 -2.12 2.57 3.47
CA LEU A 88 -3.51 2.97 3.75
C LEU A 88 -3.61 4.21 4.64
N ASP A 89 -2.73 4.34 5.63
CA ASP A 89 -2.70 5.46 6.58
C ASP A 89 -1.92 6.68 6.06
N GLY A 90 -1.33 6.55 4.86
CA GLY A 90 -0.60 7.64 4.20
C GLY A 90 0.70 8.02 4.93
N PRO A 91 1.42 9.06 4.46
CA PRO A 91 2.76 9.40 4.96
C PRO A 91 2.76 10.15 6.30
N LEU A 92 1.63 10.74 6.68
CA LEU A 92 1.49 11.60 7.86
C LEU A 92 0.55 11.01 8.93
N GLY A 93 0.01 9.83 8.70
CA GLY A 93 -0.90 9.17 9.63
C GLY A 93 -2.27 9.85 9.81
N PRO A 94 -2.92 9.65 10.96
CA PRO A 94 -2.48 8.93 12.17
C PRO A 94 -2.31 7.42 11.99
N PHE A 95 -1.62 6.82 12.97
CA PHE A 95 -1.32 5.40 13.00
C PHE A 95 -2.56 4.53 12.77
N ARG A 96 -2.51 3.69 11.73
CA ARG A 96 -3.57 2.78 11.29
C ARG A 96 -4.94 3.46 11.10
N GLU A 97 -4.95 4.73 10.64
CA GLU A 97 -6.16 5.42 10.23
C GLU A 97 -6.23 5.47 8.69
N PRO A 98 -7.02 4.58 8.06
CA PRO A 98 -7.03 4.48 6.60
C PRO A 98 -7.55 5.76 5.95
N LYS A 99 -6.92 6.15 4.86
CA LYS A 99 -7.31 7.30 4.02
C LYS A 99 -8.19 6.82 2.86
N LYS A 100 -9.03 7.71 2.36
CA LYS A 100 -9.96 7.40 1.25
C LYS A 100 -9.26 7.05 -0.08
N ILE A 101 -7.96 7.32 -0.21
CA ILE A 101 -7.29 7.25 -1.52
C ILE A 101 -7.29 5.85 -2.11
N ALA A 102 -6.90 4.81 -1.36
CA ALA A 102 -6.90 3.44 -1.87
C ALA A 102 -8.32 2.94 -2.23
N PRO A 103 -9.35 3.09 -1.36
CA PRO A 103 -10.74 2.84 -1.71
C PRO A 103 -11.24 3.61 -2.93
N LEU A 104 -10.89 4.89 -3.05
CA LEU A 104 -11.26 5.70 -4.20
C LEU A 104 -10.65 5.17 -5.50
N LEU A 105 -9.37 4.79 -5.47
CA LEU A 105 -8.69 4.21 -6.64
C LEU A 105 -9.31 2.88 -7.04
N SER A 106 -9.67 2.02 -6.10
CA SER A 106 -10.40 0.78 -6.35
C SER A 106 -11.73 1.06 -7.04
N ASN A 107 -12.55 1.96 -6.50
CA ASN A 107 -13.84 2.32 -7.09
C ASN A 107 -13.70 2.88 -8.51
N GLU A 108 -12.74 3.79 -8.76
CA GLU A 108 -12.59 4.45 -10.05
C GLU A 108 -11.94 3.57 -11.12
N SER A 109 -11.11 2.61 -10.73
CA SER A 109 -10.44 1.68 -11.65
C SER A 109 -11.22 0.40 -11.89
N GLY A 110 -12.18 0.06 -11.02
CA GLY A 110 -12.86 -1.22 -11.02
C GLY A 110 -11.99 -2.38 -10.54
N LYS A 111 -10.83 -2.10 -9.91
CA LYS A 111 -9.90 -3.10 -9.39
C LYS A 111 -10.21 -3.45 -7.94
N GLU A 112 -10.00 -4.71 -7.59
CA GLU A 112 -10.16 -5.16 -6.21
C GLU A 112 -9.18 -4.48 -5.27
N LEU A 113 -9.65 -4.12 -4.08
CA LEU A 113 -8.79 -3.69 -2.97
C LEU A 113 -8.38 -4.91 -2.16
N ILE A 114 -7.08 -5.20 -2.14
CA ILE A 114 -6.50 -6.32 -1.41
C ILE A 114 -5.66 -5.78 -0.26
N GLY A 115 -6.07 -6.06 0.96
CA GLY A 115 -5.33 -5.67 2.15
C GLY A 115 -4.26 -6.69 2.52
N PHE A 116 -3.04 -6.23 2.82
CA PHE A 116 -1.95 -7.06 3.33
C PHE A 116 -1.83 -6.89 4.84
N LYS A 117 -2.15 -7.95 5.57
CA LYS A 117 -1.96 -8.06 7.01
C LYS A 117 -0.64 -8.78 7.30
N ILE A 118 0.28 -8.09 7.95
CA ILE A 118 1.61 -8.62 8.24
C ILE A 118 1.71 -9.02 9.71
N GLU A 119 2.00 -10.27 9.95
CA GLU A 119 2.19 -10.86 11.27
C GLU A 119 3.66 -11.25 11.45
N TYR A 120 4.19 -10.99 12.64
CA TYR A 120 5.59 -11.25 13.00
C TYR A 120 5.61 -12.13 14.25
N SER A 121 6.43 -13.17 14.27
CA SER A 121 6.66 -13.93 15.50
C SER A 121 7.43 -13.10 16.55
N ASN A 122 8.32 -12.21 16.11
CA ASN A 122 9.05 -11.30 16.99
C ASN A 122 9.46 -10.03 16.23
N LYS A 123 9.24 -8.86 16.84
CA LYS A 123 9.60 -7.55 16.26
C LYS A 123 9.82 -6.50 17.33
N ILE A 124 10.51 -5.44 16.96
CA ILE A 124 10.57 -4.20 17.73
C ILE A 124 9.79 -3.10 17.02
N TYR A 125 9.25 -2.18 17.80
CA TYR A 125 8.58 -0.98 17.30
C TYR A 125 9.45 0.26 17.52
N LEU A 126 9.54 1.10 16.52
CA LEU A 126 10.08 2.45 16.70
C LEU A 126 8.99 3.36 17.26
N ASN A 127 8.73 3.27 18.56
CA ASN A 127 7.60 3.90 19.26
C ASN A 127 7.56 5.44 19.18
N LYS A 128 8.71 6.08 18.93
CA LYS A 128 8.79 7.54 18.74
C LYS A 128 8.27 8.01 17.38
N ARG A 129 8.06 7.09 16.45
CA ARG A 129 7.47 7.39 15.14
C ARG A 129 5.95 7.25 15.21
N TRP A 130 5.24 8.12 14.49
CA TRP A 130 3.77 8.10 14.44
C TRP A 130 3.23 6.76 13.90
N ASP A 131 3.96 6.12 12.96
CA ASP A 131 3.59 4.88 12.28
C ASP A 131 3.97 3.62 13.07
N LYS A 132 4.63 3.76 14.23
CA LYS A 132 5.14 2.64 15.03
C LYS A 132 5.87 1.61 14.17
N TYR A 133 6.80 2.09 13.34
CA TYR A 133 7.51 1.29 12.35
C TYR A 133 8.02 -0.03 12.92
N SER A 134 7.65 -1.13 12.26
CA SER A 134 7.95 -2.50 12.70
C SER A 134 9.26 -2.98 12.07
N ILE A 135 10.21 -3.41 12.90
CA ILE A 135 11.46 -4.03 12.45
C ILE A 135 11.48 -5.47 12.97
N PRO A 136 11.47 -6.48 12.08
CA PRO A 136 11.59 -7.86 12.50
C PRO A 136 12.96 -8.11 13.13
N LEU A 137 13.01 -8.89 14.20
CA LEU A 137 14.25 -9.33 14.80
C LEU A 137 14.88 -10.48 13.98
N PRO A 138 16.16 -10.79 14.17
CA PRO A 138 16.78 -11.98 13.56
C PRO A 138 15.94 -13.24 13.87
N PHE A 139 15.86 -14.14 12.91
CA PHE A 139 15.10 -15.41 12.99
C PHE A 139 13.58 -15.25 13.18
N THR A 140 13.02 -14.08 12.89
CA THR A 140 11.57 -13.85 12.92
C THR A 140 10.90 -14.56 11.76
N SER A 141 9.84 -15.30 12.05
CA SER A 141 8.87 -15.74 11.03
C SER A 141 7.95 -14.58 10.68
N ILE A 142 7.83 -14.30 9.39
CA ILE A 142 6.94 -13.25 8.85
C ILE A 142 5.86 -13.93 8.02
N LYS A 143 4.60 -13.67 8.34
CA LYS A 143 3.46 -14.15 7.58
C LYS A 143 2.71 -12.97 7.00
N ILE A 144 2.48 -12.98 5.68
CA ILE A 144 1.64 -12.02 4.99
C ILE A 144 0.32 -12.71 4.67
N ASN A 145 -0.73 -12.32 5.35
CA ASN A 145 -2.10 -12.73 5.06
C ASN A 145 -2.74 -11.68 4.17
N THR A 146 -3.63 -12.10 3.29
CA THR A 146 -4.34 -11.20 2.39
C THR A 146 -5.82 -11.22 2.70
N VAL A 147 -6.44 -10.04 2.64
CA VAL A 147 -7.88 -9.88 2.76
C VAL A 147 -8.36 -9.19 1.49
N ASN A 148 -9.24 -9.85 0.74
CA ASN A 148 -9.85 -9.26 -0.44
C ASN A 148 -11.14 -8.54 -0.04
N PHE A 149 -11.18 -7.22 -0.21
CA PHE A 149 -12.34 -6.38 0.06
C PHE A 149 -13.23 -6.20 -1.18
N GLY A 150 -12.88 -6.84 -2.31
CA GLY A 150 -13.56 -6.66 -3.58
C GLY A 150 -13.35 -5.26 -4.18
N VAL A 151 -14.16 -4.94 -5.19
CA VAL A 151 -14.20 -3.60 -5.79
C VAL A 151 -15.02 -2.69 -4.88
N VAL A 152 -14.40 -1.62 -4.40
CA VAL A 152 -15.05 -0.66 -3.50
C VAL A 152 -16.19 0.05 -4.21
N THR A 153 -17.36 0.09 -3.62
CA THR A 153 -18.56 0.70 -4.19
C THR A 153 -18.65 2.21 -3.88
N LYS A 154 -19.54 2.90 -4.60
CA LYS A 154 -19.85 4.31 -4.28
C LYS A 154 -20.49 4.46 -2.90
N ASP A 155 -21.24 3.45 -2.46
CA ASP A 155 -21.90 3.47 -1.15
C ASP A 155 -20.89 3.28 -0.02
N ASP A 156 -19.87 2.43 -0.19
CA ASP A 156 -18.74 2.33 0.73
C ASP A 156 -17.99 3.66 0.87
N LEU A 157 -17.81 4.37 -0.24
CA LEU A 157 -17.19 5.70 -0.23
C LEU A 157 -18.06 6.78 0.42
N ARG A 158 -19.39 6.70 0.32
CA ARG A 158 -20.33 7.58 1.02
C ARG A 158 -20.34 7.26 2.52
N GLY A 159 -20.43 5.98 2.87
CA GLY A 159 -20.36 5.44 4.23
C GLY A 159 -18.93 5.23 4.74
N TYR A 160 -17.94 5.98 4.27
CA TYR A 160 -16.52 5.72 4.50
C TYR A 160 -16.13 5.52 5.97
N ARG A 161 -16.83 6.16 6.89
CA ARG A 161 -16.57 6.00 8.32
C ARG A 161 -16.72 4.54 8.77
N GLU A 162 -17.75 3.86 8.30
CA GLU A 162 -17.99 2.44 8.64
C GLU A 162 -17.03 1.54 7.85
N TYR A 163 -16.85 1.81 6.56
CA TYR A 163 -15.89 1.08 5.74
C TYR A 163 -14.46 1.16 6.29
N SER A 164 -14.04 2.31 6.81
CA SER A 164 -12.73 2.46 7.45
C SER A 164 -12.56 1.61 8.70
N LYS A 165 -13.63 1.38 9.46
CA LYS A 165 -13.62 0.48 10.62
C LYS A 165 -13.45 -0.99 10.18
N GLU A 166 -14.05 -1.35 9.06
CA GLU A 166 -13.87 -2.68 8.47
C GLU A 166 -12.42 -2.91 8.07
N LEU A 167 -11.82 -1.97 7.32
CA LEU A 167 -10.39 -2.02 6.97
C LEU A 167 -9.49 -2.21 8.21
N LYS A 168 -9.76 -1.47 9.29
CA LYS A 168 -9.00 -1.58 10.55
C LYS A 168 -9.17 -2.92 11.23
N LYS A 169 -10.37 -3.50 11.18
CA LYS A 169 -10.68 -4.77 11.85
C LYS A 169 -9.94 -5.94 11.22
N PHE A 170 -9.79 -5.93 9.89
CA PHE A 170 -9.21 -7.04 9.15
C PHE A 170 -7.71 -6.90 8.85
N LEU A 171 -7.17 -5.71 8.95
CA LEU A 171 -5.74 -5.42 8.77
C LEU A 171 -5.06 -4.96 10.06
#